data_e9206aecf2dac99441949191f135a274
#
_entry.id   e9206aecf2dac99441949191f135a274
#
_cell.length_a   1.000
_cell.length_b   1.000
_cell.length_c   1.000
_cell.angle_alpha   90.00
_cell.angle_beta   90.00
_cell.angle_gamma   90.00
#
_symmetry.space_group_name_H-M   'P 1'
#
loop_
_entity.id
_entity.type
_entity.pdbx_description
1 polymer ?
#
loop_
_entity_poly.entity_id
_entity_poly.type
_entity_poly.pdbx_seq_one_letter_code
_entity_poly.pdbx_strand_id
1 'polypeptide(L)'
;MTLKNNGESKISGRISRIAVAAVLILALLFLLPLTLHSLLGRVDMNMNNSAVERSDYIVENLWSNLRLLVAFVAVALLCWILSQKVPFPILLAAVGAVVATVGVLYLVGAASSPSADSKYVTDAAAQAALGNYFDTVKTDGVTRRPIADIYFVQYPFQLGYVFFCELLIRLFHAHSWYVGLLAGVNLLCLLGAEAAVADTVRRLFGEQAGRMTLLLFLFCLQPICFTTFLYGNIPSFAFAVGGIWLMVLFAEKKKWVFAVGCAVAFALSVCIKFNSIIAVVAMAAICLVLALQRRRLSFLLLAAGTVGLSLLCKELCVWQYEWRTGLEFGSGIPLTAWLAMGLQSSSYRGPGQYNGYTVSIFAQNNYDPAATSEVALEEIRARLAAFSEDPIAARAFFREKFLTQWNETSYQSLWNTEVRGKGWGELRGLADLLCGETTVDGKIVYEDGITKRFMDVYTQGVFVFATGGCVHLGLRHRDRAEMAVFPLILFGGMLYHLLWEAKSQYALTYLFCLVPLAAVGLCAFLRFGYSLFCKKIGKDPLKLLGEAA
;
A
#
# COMPACT_ATOMS: atom_id res chain seq x y z
N MET A 1 -22.02 22.63 5.54
CA MET A 1 -21.67 23.77 6.40
C MET A 1 -20.29 24.29 6.02
N THR A 2 -20.22 25.24 5.11
CA THR A 2 -18.97 25.86 4.62
C THR A 2 -18.42 26.76 5.72
N LEU A 3 -17.39 26.30 6.42
CA LEU A 3 -16.60 27.15 7.30
C LEU A 3 -15.91 28.23 6.47
N LYS A 4 -16.50 29.42 6.39
CA LYS A 4 -15.82 30.63 5.93
C LYS A 4 -14.66 30.88 6.90
N ASN A 5 -13.42 30.56 6.47
CA ASN A 5 -12.21 30.92 7.17
C ASN A 5 -11.99 32.45 7.05
N ASN A 6 -12.50 33.20 8.01
CA ASN A 6 -12.15 34.61 8.20
C ASN A 6 -10.71 34.66 8.73
N GLY A 7 -9.72 34.87 7.87
CA GLY A 7 -8.32 35.06 8.27
C GLY A 7 -7.25 34.57 7.28
N GLU A 8 -7.63 33.96 6.17
CA GLU A 8 -6.65 33.58 5.15
C GLU A 8 -6.20 34.82 4.35
N SER A 9 -4.91 35.14 4.39
CA SER A 9 -4.36 36.14 3.49
C SER A 9 -4.39 35.65 2.05
N LYS A 10 -4.59 36.55 1.07
CA LYS A 10 -4.57 36.20 -0.38
C LYS A 10 -3.29 35.41 -0.78
N ILE A 11 -2.17 35.68 -0.11
CA ILE A 11 -0.87 35.00 -0.33
C ILE A 11 -0.92 33.55 0.14
N SER A 12 -1.51 33.29 1.31
CA SER A 12 -1.63 31.97 1.92
C SER A 12 -2.47 31.02 1.07
N GLY A 13 -3.62 31.46 0.55
CA GLY A 13 -4.43 30.68 -0.37
C GLY A 13 -3.74 30.41 -1.72
N ARG A 14 -2.85 31.30 -2.17
CA ARG A 14 -2.07 31.10 -3.40
C ARG A 14 -1.02 30.01 -3.24
N ILE A 15 -0.33 29.96 -2.09
CA ILE A 15 0.66 28.92 -1.77
C ILE A 15 0.00 27.54 -1.79
N SER A 16 -1.14 27.37 -1.10
CA SER A 16 -1.88 26.09 -1.10
C SER A 16 -2.27 25.65 -2.52
N ARG A 17 -2.82 26.57 -3.33
CA ARG A 17 -3.21 26.26 -4.71
C ARG A 17 -2.03 25.79 -5.56
N ILE A 18 -0.87 26.42 -5.44
CA ILE A 18 0.33 26.04 -6.18
C ILE A 18 0.82 24.66 -5.71
N ALA A 19 0.91 24.45 -4.39
CA ALA A 19 1.38 23.18 -3.82
C ALA A 19 0.45 22.01 -4.22
N VAL A 20 -0.87 22.18 -4.08
CA VAL A 20 -1.84 21.14 -4.47
C VAL A 20 -1.79 20.88 -5.97
N ALA A 21 -1.71 21.92 -6.81
CA ALA A 21 -1.60 21.76 -8.26
C ALA A 21 -0.32 21.00 -8.65
N ALA A 22 0.82 21.33 -8.04
CA ALA A 22 2.08 20.64 -8.29
C ALA A 22 2.00 19.15 -7.94
N VAL A 23 1.47 18.82 -6.75
CA VAL A 23 1.28 17.43 -6.32
C VAL A 23 0.39 16.65 -7.28
N LEU A 24 -0.73 17.25 -7.72
CA LEU A 24 -1.65 16.59 -8.65
C LEU A 24 -1.02 16.38 -10.03
N ILE A 25 -0.26 17.34 -10.54
CA ILE A 25 0.49 17.18 -11.80
C ILE A 25 1.51 16.04 -11.66
N LEU A 26 2.29 16.02 -10.58
CA LEU A 26 3.27 14.97 -10.32
C LEU A 26 2.62 13.58 -10.22
N ALA A 27 1.50 13.47 -9.51
CA ALA A 27 0.74 12.22 -9.44
C ALA A 27 0.20 11.77 -10.83
N LEU A 28 -0.29 12.71 -11.63
CA LEU A 28 -0.79 12.44 -12.98
C LEU A 28 0.30 12.00 -13.96
N LEU A 29 1.57 12.42 -13.78
CA LEU A 29 2.69 11.94 -14.58
C LEU A 29 2.86 10.41 -14.51
N PHE A 30 2.48 9.80 -13.40
CA PHE A 30 2.52 8.35 -13.20
C PHE A 30 1.17 7.68 -13.45
N LEU A 31 0.07 8.27 -12.95
CA LEU A 31 -1.25 7.69 -13.08
C LEU A 31 -1.75 7.62 -14.52
N LEU A 32 -1.46 8.63 -15.34
CA LEU A 32 -1.93 8.64 -16.72
C LEU A 32 -1.30 7.51 -17.55
N PRO A 33 0.04 7.32 -17.59
CA PRO A 33 0.64 6.17 -18.24
C PRO A 33 0.13 4.83 -17.69
N LEU A 34 0.00 4.70 -16.37
CA LEU A 34 -0.52 3.48 -15.74
C LEU A 34 -1.94 3.17 -16.22
N THR A 35 -2.82 4.16 -16.23
CA THR A 35 -4.19 4.03 -16.72
C THR A 35 -4.23 3.62 -18.20
N LEU A 36 -3.43 4.27 -19.06
CA LEU A 36 -3.38 3.93 -20.48
C LEU A 36 -2.88 2.49 -20.70
N HIS A 37 -1.83 2.09 -20.00
CA HIS A 37 -1.32 0.72 -20.09
C HIS A 37 -2.29 -0.32 -19.52
N SER A 38 -3.04 -0.02 -18.47
CA SER A 38 -4.05 -0.92 -17.92
C SER A 38 -5.25 -1.13 -18.87
N LEU A 39 -5.54 -0.15 -19.72
CA LEU A 39 -6.55 -0.29 -20.77
C LEU A 39 -6.07 -1.13 -21.98
N LEU A 40 -4.76 -1.22 -22.18
CA LEU A 40 -4.15 -1.94 -23.30
C LEU A 40 -3.65 -3.34 -22.93
N GLY A 41 -3.57 -3.64 -21.65
CA GLY A 41 -3.09 -4.92 -21.17
C GLY A 41 -2.97 -4.97 -19.64
N ARG A 42 -2.63 -6.14 -19.16
CA ARG A 42 -2.43 -6.42 -17.73
C ARG A 42 -1.06 -7.04 -17.49
N VAL A 43 -0.70 -7.13 -16.23
CA VAL A 43 0.47 -7.87 -15.79
C VAL A 43 0.01 -9.05 -14.94
N ASP A 44 0.44 -10.25 -15.29
CA ASP A 44 0.13 -11.46 -14.57
C ASP A 44 1.36 -12.03 -13.87
N MET A 45 1.16 -12.42 -12.62
CA MET A 45 2.14 -13.15 -11.82
C MET A 45 2.17 -14.61 -12.26
N ASN A 46 3.39 -15.16 -12.46
CA ASN A 46 3.52 -16.57 -12.77
C ASN A 46 3.24 -17.43 -11.51
N MET A 47 2.01 -17.91 -11.39
CA MET A 47 1.55 -18.75 -10.28
C MET A 47 2.18 -20.15 -10.29
N ASN A 48 2.75 -20.59 -11.41
CA ASN A 48 3.31 -21.94 -11.55
C ASN A 48 4.75 -22.08 -11.02
N ASN A 49 5.32 -21.01 -10.48
CA ASN A 49 6.68 -21.01 -9.94
C ASN A 49 6.75 -20.40 -8.54
N SER A 50 6.98 -21.25 -7.53
CA SER A 50 7.14 -20.80 -6.14
C SER A 50 8.51 -20.21 -5.81
N ALA A 51 9.52 -20.48 -6.65
CA ALA A 51 10.90 -20.04 -6.41
C ALA A 51 11.21 -18.70 -7.08
N VAL A 52 10.52 -18.38 -8.19
CA VAL A 52 10.80 -17.19 -9.01
C VAL A 52 9.54 -16.34 -9.12
N GLU A 53 9.62 -15.15 -8.52
CA GLU A 53 8.59 -14.12 -8.63
C GLU A 53 8.74 -13.43 -9.99
N ARG A 54 8.06 -13.93 -11.01
CA ARG A 54 8.06 -13.36 -12.35
C ARG A 54 6.68 -12.86 -12.72
N SER A 55 6.64 -11.67 -13.27
CA SER A 55 5.42 -11.04 -13.78
C SER A 55 5.63 -10.65 -15.24
N ASP A 56 4.69 -11.04 -16.08
CA ASP A 56 4.76 -10.79 -17.52
C ASP A 56 3.60 -9.88 -17.98
N TYR A 57 3.89 -8.91 -18.87
CA TYR A 57 2.87 -8.04 -19.44
C TYR A 57 2.15 -8.72 -20.60
N ILE A 58 0.83 -8.81 -20.50
CA ILE A 58 -0.06 -9.43 -21.49
C ILE A 58 -0.85 -8.32 -22.18
N VAL A 59 -0.74 -8.25 -23.50
CA VAL A 59 -1.53 -7.30 -24.31
C VAL A 59 -2.97 -7.80 -24.43
N GLU A 60 -3.91 -6.92 -24.21
CA GLU A 60 -5.34 -7.20 -24.29
C GLU A 60 -6.07 -6.35 -25.33
N ASN A 61 -7.29 -6.76 -25.65
CA ASN A 61 -8.14 -5.99 -26.57
C ASN A 61 -8.77 -4.80 -25.86
N LEU A 62 -8.45 -3.60 -26.30
CA LEU A 62 -8.99 -2.35 -25.77
C LEU A 62 -10.52 -2.35 -25.67
N TRP A 63 -11.22 -2.85 -26.70
CA TRP A 63 -12.68 -2.87 -26.71
C TRP A 63 -13.28 -3.81 -25.65
N SER A 64 -12.59 -4.90 -25.33
CA SER A 64 -12.96 -5.78 -24.24
C SER A 64 -12.84 -5.06 -22.90
N ASN A 65 -11.72 -4.39 -22.66
CA ASN A 65 -11.47 -3.64 -21.45
C ASN A 65 -12.44 -2.47 -21.28
N LEU A 66 -12.79 -1.75 -22.37
CA LEU A 66 -13.81 -0.71 -22.31
C LEU A 66 -15.21 -1.25 -21.98
N ARG A 67 -15.59 -2.44 -22.47
CA ARG A 67 -16.86 -3.10 -22.08
C ARG A 67 -16.88 -3.45 -20.59
N LEU A 68 -15.76 -3.98 -20.06
CA LEU A 68 -15.63 -4.29 -18.64
C LEU A 68 -15.64 -3.02 -17.78
N LEU A 69 -15.05 -1.94 -18.25
CA LEU A 69 -15.13 -0.64 -17.57
C LEU A 69 -16.57 -0.10 -17.53
N VAL A 70 -17.36 -0.28 -18.60
CA VAL A 70 -18.78 0.06 -18.60
C VAL A 70 -19.56 -0.77 -17.58
N ALA A 71 -19.26 -2.08 -17.47
CA ALA A 71 -19.86 -2.93 -16.45
C ALA A 71 -19.46 -2.48 -15.03
N PHE A 72 -18.20 -2.13 -14.80
CA PHE A 72 -17.74 -1.53 -13.53
C PHE A 72 -18.53 -0.26 -13.18
N VAL A 73 -18.71 0.66 -14.13
CA VAL A 73 -19.48 1.89 -13.93
C VAL A 73 -20.95 1.58 -13.64
N ALA A 74 -21.54 0.58 -14.31
CA ALA A 74 -22.93 0.19 -14.08
C ALA A 74 -23.13 -0.36 -12.65
N VAL A 75 -22.23 -1.22 -12.18
CA VAL A 75 -22.25 -1.72 -10.80
C VAL A 75 -22.06 -0.58 -9.80
N ALA A 76 -21.08 0.30 -10.04
CA ALA A 76 -20.83 1.45 -9.18
C ALA A 76 -22.02 2.41 -9.12
N LEU A 77 -22.69 2.65 -10.25
CA LEU A 77 -23.93 3.46 -10.30
C LEU A 77 -25.06 2.82 -9.50
N LEU A 78 -25.27 1.51 -9.63
CA LEU A 78 -26.26 0.78 -8.85
C LEU A 78 -25.98 0.90 -7.36
N CYS A 79 -24.75 0.63 -6.93
CA CYS A 79 -24.33 0.77 -5.55
C CYS A 79 -24.50 2.22 -5.04
N TRP A 80 -24.15 3.20 -5.87
CA TRP A 80 -24.32 4.62 -5.56
C TRP A 80 -25.80 4.97 -5.32
N ILE A 81 -26.71 4.52 -6.19
CA ILE A 81 -28.14 4.76 -6.06
C ILE A 81 -28.68 4.11 -4.77
N LEU A 82 -28.34 2.85 -4.53
CA LEU A 82 -28.83 2.09 -3.35
C LEU A 82 -28.31 2.70 -2.04
N SER A 83 -27.11 3.25 -2.03
CA SER A 83 -26.50 3.84 -0.82
C SER A 83 -27.05 5.22 -0.45
N GLN A 84 -27.76 5.92 -1.34
CA GLN A 84 -28.16 7.33 -1.10
C GLN A 84 -29.00 7.53 0.17
N LYS A 85 -29.85 6.57 0.50
CA LYS A 85 -30.75 6.65 1.67
C LYS A 85 -30.15 6.00 2.94
N VAL A 86 -28.99 5.33 2.83
CA VAL A 86 -28.36 4.64 3.96
C VAL A 86 -27.48 5.62 4.73
N PRO A 87 -27.66 5.86 6.03
CA PRO A 87 -26.74 6.68 6.82
C PRO A 87 -25.31 6.14 6.79
N PHE A 88 -24.32 7.04 6.72
CA PHE A 88 -22.91 6.64 6.61
C PHE A 88 -22.45 5.65 7.69
N PRO A 89 -22.80 5.79 9.00
CA PRO A 89 -22.40 4.81 10.01
C PRO A 89 -23.00 3.41 9.78
N ILE A 90 -24.23 3.34 9.25
CA ILE A 90 -24.86 2.05 8.93
C ILE A 90 -24.18 1.41 7.72
N LEU A 91 -23.86 2.20 6.69
CA LEU A 91 -23.13 1.71 5.53
C LEU A 91 -21.74 1.23 5.92
N LEU A 92 -21.02 1.97 6.77
CA LEU A 92 -19.72 1.58 7.31
C LEU A 92 -19.80 0.25 8.06
N ALA A 93 -20.79 0.09 8.94
CA ALA A 93 -20.99 -1.15 9.68
C ALA A 93 -21.34 -2.33 8.76
N ALA A 94 -22.20 -2.11 7.77
CA ALA A 94 -22.62 -3.15 6.82
C ALA A 94 -21.44 -3.60 5.92
N VAL A 95 -20.71 -2.66 5.34
CA VAL A 95 -19.52 -2.96 4.53
C VAL A 95 -18.45 -3.65 5.40
N GLY A 96 -18.17 -3.12 6.59
CA GLY A 96 -17.22 -3.73 7.53
C GLY A 96 -17.62 -5.16 7.92
N ALA A 97 -18.91 -5.42 8.15
CA ALA A 97 -19.39 -6.78 8.45
C ALA A 97 -19.20 -7.74 7.26
N VAL A 98 -19.45 -7.29 6.02
CA VAL A 98 -19.24 -8.12 4.84
C VAL A 98 -17.75 -8.40 4.64
N VAL A 99 -16.89 -7.36 4.70
CA VAL A 99 -15.43 -7.52 4.57
C VAL A 99 -14.87 -8.43 5.68
N ALA A 100 -15.34 -8.26 6.93
CA ALA A 100 -14.95 -9.14 8.04
C ALA A 100 -15.37 -10.59 7.78
N THR A 101 -16.59 -10.82 7.33
CA THR A 101 -17.10 -12.18 7.04
C THR A 101 -16.30 -12.84 5.92
N VAL A 102 -16.12 -12.13 4.79
CA VAL A 102 -15.32 -12.63 3.66
C VAL A 102 -13.87 -12.87 4.09
N GLY A 103 -13.29 -11.95 4.87
CA GLY A 103 -11.93 -12.08 5.40
C GLY A 103 -11.77 -13.29 6.32
N VAL A 104 -12.69 -13.52 7.25
CA VAL A 104 -12.64 -14.71 8.13
C VAL A 104 -12.80 -15.99 7.32
N LEU A 105 -13.74 -16.04 6.37
CA LEU A 105 -13.93 -17.22 5.50
C LEU A 105 -12.66 -17.46 4.67
N TYR A 106 -12.03 -16.40 4.16
CA TYR A 106 -10.76 -16.52 3.43
C TYR A 106 -9.63 -17.04 4.31
N LEU A 107 -9.45 -16.47 5.53
CA LEU A 107 -8.39 -16.89 6.46
C LEU A 107 -8.54 -18.37 6.86
N VAL A 108 -9.76 -18.80 7.17
CA VAL A 108 -10.05 -20.19 7.55
C VAL A 108 -9.90 -21.12 6.35
N GLY A 109 -10.41 -20.72 5.18
CA GLY A 109 -10.36 -21.52 3.98
C GLY A 109 -8.96 -21.65 3.40
N ALA A 110 -8.22 -20.56 3.32
CA ALA A 110 -6.86 -20.57 2.78
C ALA A 110 -5.86 -21.30 3.70
N ALA A 111 -6.01 -21.18 5.02
CA ALA A 111 -5.14 -21.80 6.02
C ALA A 111 -3.64 -21.69 5.69
N SER A 112 -3.23 -20.54 5.15
CA SER A 112 -1.88 -20.31 4.63
C SER A 112 -0.84 -20.24 5.75
N SER A 113 0.35 -20.76 5.48
CA SER A 113 1.49 -20.71 6.40
C SER A 113 2.51 -19.66 5.99
N PRO A 114 3.17 -18.97 6.96
CA PRO A 114 4.27 -18.07 6.65
C PRO A 114 5.41 -18.79 5.90
N SER A 115 6.02 -18.09 4.94
CA SER A 115 7.13 -18.63 4.13
C SER A 115 8.17 -17.55 3.89
N ALA A 116 9.40 -17.95 3.54
CA ALA A 116 10.53 -17.05 3.30
C ALA A 116 10.68 -16.02 4.43
N ASP A 117 10.82 -14.74 4.11
CA ASP A 117 11.03 -13.66 5.09
C ASP A 117 9.90 -13.55 6.12
N SER A 118 8.63 -13.77 5.71
CA SER A 118 7.52 -13.72 6.65
C SER A 118 7.62 -14.81 7.72
N LYS A 119 8.15 -15.98 7.35
CA LYS A 119 8.43 -17.06 8.31
C LYS A 119 9.54 -16.66 9.28
N TYR A 120 10.65 -16.09 8.79
CA TYR A 120 11.75 -15.68 9.65
C TYR A 120 11.32 -14.67 10.73
N VAL A 121 10.56 -13.65 10.35
CA VAL A 121 10.13 -12.61 11.29
C VAL A 121 9.07 -13.12 12.28
N THR A 122 8.16 -14.00 11.85
CA THR A 122 7.11 -14.52 12.72
C THR A 122 7.63 -15.61 13.67
N ASP A 123 8.52 -16.49 13.20
CA ASP A 123 9.19 -17.49 14.04
C ASP A 123 10.08 -16.80 15.10
N ALA A 124 10.86 -15.79 14.71
CA ALA A 124 11.66 -15.01 15.64
C ALA A 124 10.78 -14.33 16.73
N ALA A 125 9.63 -13.80 16.36
CA ALA A 125 8.69 -13.22 17.31
C ALA A 125 8.11 -14.27 18.28
N ALA A 126 7.75 -15.44 17.77
CA ALA A 126 7.24 -16.54 18.59
C ALA A 126 8.31 -17.05 19.57
N GLN A 127 9.56 -17.20 19.13
CA GLN A 127 10.69 -17.57 19.99
C GLN A 127 10.98 -16.48 21.05
N ALA A 128 11.04 -15.22 20.64
CA ALA A 128 11.23 -14.10 21.56
C ALA A 128 10.12 -14.04 22.63
N ALA A 129 8.88 -14.38 22.27
CA ALA A 129 7.76 -14.43 23.20
C ALA A 129 7.93 -15.53 24.27
N LEU A 130 8.64 -16.59 23.96
CA LEU A 130 9.03 -17.66 24.91
C LEU A 130 10.30 -17.34 25.73
N GLY A 131 10.99 -16.25 25.39
CA GLY A 131 12.28 -15.91 26.02
C GLY A 131 13.50 -16.55 25.34
N ASN A 132 13.28 -17.29 24.24
CA ASN A 132 14.33 -17.94 23.44
C ASN A 132 14.72 -17.03 22.27
N TYR A 133 15.45 -15.97 22.56
CA TYR A 133 15.76 -14.95 21.56
C TYR A 133 16.62 -15.51 20.42
N PHE A 134 15.99 -15.63 19.23
CA PHE A 134 16.64 -15.95 17.96
C PHE A 134 17.36 -17.32 17.90
N ASP A 135 16.92 -18.28 18.70
CA ASP A 135 17.43 -19.65 18.68
C ASP A 135 17.07 -20.42 17.39
N THR A 136 16.25 -19.83 16.52
CA THR A 136 15.93 -20.39 15.21
C THR A 136 17.16 -20.40 14.31
N VAL A 137 17.51 -21.57 13.84
CA VAL A 137 18.67 -21.79 12.97
C VAL A 137 18.25 -21.70 11.52
N LYS A 138 18.81 -20.75 10.78
CA LYS A 138 18.78 -20.79 9.32
C LYS A 138 19.84 -21.78 8.85
N THR A 139 19.44 -22.78 8.08
CA THR A 139 20.40 -23.65 7.38
C THR A 139 20.62 -23.09 5.99
N ASP A 140 21.82 -22.65 5.71
CA ASP A 140 22.29 -22.31 4.35
C ASP A 140 22.75 -23.56 3.56
N GLY A 141 22.51 -24.74 4.10
CA GLY A 141 22.94 -26.04 3.57
C GLY A 141 24.35 -26.44 4.00
N VAL A 142 25.17 -25.53 4.50
CA VAL A 142 26.58 -25.78 4.84
C VAL A 142 26.87 -25.46 6.31
N THR A 143 26.33 -24.37 6.85
CA THR A 143 26.55 -23.93 8.24
C THR A 143 25.23 -23.66 8.94
N ARG A 144 25.07 -24.18 10.17
CA ARG A 144 23.97 -23.81 11.06
C ARG A 144 24.37 -22.54 11.80
N ARG A 145 23.79 -21.39 11.43
CA ARG A 145 23.94 -20.12 12.14
C ARG A 145 22.62 -19.65 12.73
N PRO A 146 22.62 -19.02 13.90
CA PRO A 146 21.42 -18.35 14.41
C PRO A 146 20.87 -17.36 13.39
N ILE A 147 19.55 -17.24 13.31
CA ILE A 147 18.90 -16.35 12.33
C ILE A 147 19.30 -14.88 12.56
N ALA A 148 19.60 -14.52 13.80
CA ALA A 148 20.07 -13.20 14.17
C ALA A 148 21.41 -12.82 13.51
N ASP A 149 22.34 -13.78 13.40
CA ASP A 149 23.67 -13.54 12.83
C ASP A 149 23.64 -13.35 11.30
N ILE A 150 22.53 -13.64 10.66
CA ILE A 150 22.44 -13.56 9.20
C ILE A 150 21.31 -12.62 8.79
N TYR A 151 20.07 -12.88 9.24
CA TYR A 151 18.90 -12.17 8.73
C TYR A 151 18.79 -10.78 9.32
N PHE A 152 18.92 -10.61 10.63
CA PHE A 152 18.72 -9.30 11.26
C PHE A 152 19.94 -8.40 11.17
N VAL A 153 21.15 -8.92 10.93
CA VAL A 153 22.32 -8.12 10.52
C VAL A 153 22.11 -7.52 9.13
N GLN A 154 21.43 -8.23 8.22
CA GLN A 154 21.08 -7.73 6.89
C GLN A 154 19.88 -6.77 6.94
N TYR A 155 18.89 -7.06 7.76
CA TYR A 155 17.58 -6.40 7.80
C TYR A 155 17.16 -5.98 9.22
N PRO A 156 17.93 -5.15 9.95
CA PRO A 156 17.63 -4.77 11.33
C PRO A 156 16.30 -4.00 11.44
N PHE A 157 15.86 -3.34 10.39
CA PHE A 157 14.57 -2.66 10.32
C PHE A 157 13.36 -3.60 10.44
N GLN A 158 13.53 -4.92 10.29
CA GLN A 158 12.46 -5.91 10.52
C GLN A 158 12.20 -6.17 12.01
N LEU A 159 13.13 -5.82 12.89
CA LEU A 159 12.98 -6.01 14.33
C LEU A 159 11.77 -5.27 14.93
N GLY A 160 11.36 -4.16 14.30
CA GLY A 160 10.14 -3.47 14.70
C GLY A 160 8.88 -4.30 14.48
N TYR A 161 8.79 -5.04 13.37
CA TYR A 161 7.68 -5.97 13.15
C TYR A 161 7.76 -7.21 14.05
N VAL A 162 8.97 -7.73 14.28
CA VAL A 162 9.20 -8.81 15.28
C VAL A 162 8.68 -8.39 16.65
N PHE A 163 9.00 -7.17 17.11
CA PHE A 163 8.54 -6.65 18.39
C PHE A 163 7.00 -6.51 18.44
N PHE A 164 6.38 -6.01 17.39
CA PHE A 164 4.92 -5.92 17.28
C PHE A 164 4.27 -7.31 17.41
N CYS A 165 4.78 -8.30 16.70
CA CYS A 165 4.29 -9.68 16.77
C CYS A 165 4.56 -10.31 18.14
N GLU A 166 5.78 -10.16 18.70
CA GLU A 166 6.13 -10.64 20.03
C GLU A 166 5.17 -10.12 21.10
N LEU A 167 4.88 -8.81 21.08
CA LEU A 167 3.96 -8.18 22.02
C LEU A 167 2.56 -8.80 21.94
N LEU A 168 2.04 -9.02 20.73
CA LEU A 168 0.72 -9.65 20.54
C LEU A 168 0.73 -11.11 21.02
N ILE A 169 1.76 -11.88 20.68
CA ILE A 169 1.86 -13.29 21.08
C ILE A 169 1.90 -13.40 22.60
N ARG A 170 2.67 -12.55 23.28
CA ARG A 170 2.72 -12.50 24.75
C ARG A 170 1.38 -12.09 25.36
N LEU A 171 0.77 -11.02 24.84
CA LEU A 171 -0.49 -10.47 25.37
C LEU A 171 -1.64 -11.49 25.29
N PHE A 172 -1.72 -12.24 24.19
CA PHE A 172 -2.78 -13.22 23.96
C PHE A 172 -2.38 -14.66 24.28
N HIS A 173 -1.17 -14.89 24.83
CA HIS A 173 -0.62 -16.23 25.11
C HIS A 173 -0.70 -17.18 23.90
N ALA A 174 -0.47 -16.64 22.70
CA ALA A 174 -0.76 -17.31 21.43
C ALA A 174 0.41 -18.16 20.90
N HIS A 175 1.23 -18.76 21.74
CA HIS A 175 2.46 -19.47 21.36
C HIS A 175 2.24 -20.60 20.34
N SER A 176 1.13 -21.31 20.40
CA SER A 176 0.81 -22.43 19.48
C SER A 176 -0.07 -22.03 18.30
N TRP A 177 -0.70 -20.85 18.31
CA TRP A 177 -1.64 -20.40 17.29
C TRP A 177 -1.35 -18.97 16.78
N TYR A 178 -0.12 -18.50 16.94
CA TYR A 178 0.30 -17.14 16.62
C TYR A 178 0.04 -16.76 15.14
N VAL A 179 0.13 -17.70 14.21
CA VAL A 179 -0.16 -17.45 12.79
C VAL A 179 -1.61 -16.99 12.61
N GLY A 180 -2.56 -17.71 13.23
CA GLY A 180 -3.99 -17.33 13.21
C GLY A 180 -4.25 -15.99 13.91
N LEU A 181 -3.60 -15.73 15.06
CA LEU A 181 -3.68 -14.44 15.74
C LEU A 181 -3.22 -13.30 14.83
N LEU A 182 -2.02 -13.42 14.26
CA LEU A 182 -1.43 -12.36 13.44
C LEU A 182 -2.22 -12.12 12.15
N ALA A 183 -2.75 -13.16 11.52
CA ALA A 183 -3.65 -13.04 10.38
C ALA A 183 -4.98 -12.36 10.76
N GLY A 184 -5.56 -12.71 11.91
CA GLY A 184 -6.73 -12.03 12.47
C GLY A 184 -6.46 -10.55 12.79
N VAL A 185 -5.27 -10.22 13.31
CA VAL A 185 -4.84 -8.83 13.53
C VAL A 185 -4.70 -8.08 12.19
N ASN A 186 -4.16 -8.72 11.15
CA ASN A 186 -4.15 -8.13 9.81
C ASN A 186 -5.56 -7.77 9.34
N LEU A 187 -6.54 -8.66 9.52
CA LEU A 187 -7.93 -8.39 9.14
C LEU A 187 -8.53 -7.24 9.96
N LEU A 188 -8.28 -7.17 11.26
CA LEU A 188 -8.74 -6.04 12.10
C LEU A 188 -8.08 -4.72 11.68
N CYS A 189 -6.79 -4.74 11.36
CA CYS A 189 -6.07 -3.59 10.83
C CYS A 189 -6.64 -3.15 9.48
N LEU A 190 -6.99 -4.09 8.59
CA LEU A 190 -7.64 -3.80 7.32
C LEU A 190 -8.97 -3.06 7.52
N LEU A 191 -9.84 -3.59 8.36
CA LEU A 191 -11.14 -2.96 8.68
C LEU A 191 -10.98 -1.56 9.27
N GLY A 192 -10.02 -1.39 10.18
CA GLY A 192 -9.68 -0.08 10.75
C GLY A 192 -9.15 0.90 9.70
N ALA A 193 -8.31 0.43 8.77
CA ALA A 193 -7.78 1.23 7.68
C ALA A 193 -8.89 1.71 6.74
N GLU A 194 -9.78 0.82 6.31
CA GLU A 194 -10.91 1.16 5.44
C GLU A 194 -11.85 2.19 6.09
N ALA A 195 -12.15 2.02 7.37
CA ALA A 195 -12.95 2.96 8.14
C ALA A 195 -12.28 4.34 8.26
N ALA A 196 -10.99 4.37 8.59
CA ALA A 196 -10.22 5.61 8.72
C ALA A 196 -10.13 6.36 7.38
N VAL A 197 -9.87 5.64 6.29
CA VAL A 197 -9.82 6.21 4.92
C VAL A 197 -11.19 6.75 4.52
N ALA A 198 -12.26 5.97 4.69
CA ALA A 198 -13.60 6.40 4.29
C ALA A 198 -14.08 7.64 5.06
N ASP A 199 -13.84 7.72 6.39
CA ASP A 199 -14.16 8.91 7.17
C ASP A 199 -13.26 10.11 6.81
N THR A 200 -11.99 9.87 6.49
CA THR A 200 -11.08 10.92 5.97
C THR A 200 -11.61 11.49 4.65
N VAL A 201 -11.98 10.62 3.72
CA VAL A 201 -12.55 11.03 2.42
C VAL A 201 -13.88 11.79 2.62
N ARG A 202 -14.74 11.29 3.51
CA ARG A 202 -15.99 11.96 3.87
C ARG A 202 -15.77 13.38 4.39
N ARG A 203 -14.75 13.58 5.24
CA ARG A 203 -14.39 14.91 5.81
C ARG A 203 -13.76 15.84 4.78
N LEU A 204 -12.92 15.31 3.90
CA LEU A 204 -12.20 16.11 2.92
C LEU A 204 -13.06 16.43 1.68
N PHE A 205 -13.82 15.45 1.17
CA PHE A 205 -14.48 15.51 -0.14
C PHE A 205 -16.01 15.38 -0.08
N GLY A 206 -16.56 15.20 1.14
CA GLY A 206 -17.99 15.14 1.38
C GLY A 206 -18.56 13.73 1.50
N GLU A 207 -19.82 13.67 1.98
CA GLU A 207 -20.52 12.45 2.38
C GLU A 207 -20.56 11.40 1.25
N GLN A 208 -20.85 11.83 0.03
CA GLN A 208 -20.98 10.91 -1.11
C GLN A 208 -19.65 10.28 -1.52
N ALA A 209 -18.55 11.03 -1.45
CA ALA A 209 -17.21 10.48 -1.71
C ALA A 209 -16.83 9.45 -0.64
N GLY A 210 -17.14 9.71 0.64
CA GLY A 210 -16.93 8.74 1.71
C GLY A 210 -17.73 7.45 1.53
N ARG A 211 -19.01 7.54 1.14
CA ARG A 211 -19.85 6.37 0.83
C ARG A 211 -19.30 5.58 -0.36
N MET A 212 -18.93 6.26 -1.43
CA MET A 212 -18.33 5.62 -2.61
C MET A 212 -17.02 4.93 -2.27
N THR A 213 -16.21 5.49 -1.36
CA THR A 213 -14.98 4.84 -0.86
C THR A 213 -15.31 3.51 -0.17
N LEU A 214 -16.31 3.47 0.71
CA LEU A 214 -16.77 2.22 1.34
C LEU A 214 -17.26 1.20 0.31
N LEU A 215 -18.04 1.63 -0.66
CA LEU A 215 -18.55 0.75 -1.72
C LEU A 215 -17.42 0.19 -2.60
N LEU A 216 -16.39 0.99 -2.89
CA LEU A 216 -15.21 0.49 -3.60
C LEU A 216 -14.42 -0.49 -2.73
N PHE A 217 -14.24 -0.25 -1.43
CA PHE A 217 -13.57 -1.21 -0.55
C PHE A 217 -14.33 -2.53 -0.42
N LEU A 218 -15.66 -2.52 -0.48
CA LEU A 218 -16.47 -3.75 -0.48
C LEU A 218 -16.05 -4.73 -1.59
N PHE A 219 -15.56 -4.22 -2.72
CA PHE A 219 -15.11 -4.99 -3.88
C PHE A 219 -13.58 -5.11 -3.97
N CYS A 220 -12.84 -4.57 -3.01
CA CYS A 220 -11.37 -4.60 -3.01
C CYS A 220 -10.86 -5.90 -2.39
N LEU A 221 -10.76 -6.97 -3.18
CA LEU A 221 -10.39 -8.29 -2.68
C LEU A 221 -8.90 -8.42 -2.34
N GLN A 222 -8.04 -7.64 -3.00
CA GLN A 222 -6.59 -7.74 -2.84
C GLN A 222 -6.10 -7.62 -1.39
N PRO A 223 -6.52 -6.59 -0.61
CA PRO A 223 -6.11 -6.49 0.79
C PRO A 223 -6.68 -7.63 1.64
N ILE A 224 -7.89 -8.13 1.33
CA ILE A 224 -8.49 -9.28 2.02
C ILE A 224 -7.61 -10.52 1.81
N CYS A 225 -7.28 -10.84 0.55
CA CYS A 225 -6.40 -11.96 0.24
C CYS A 225 -4.99 -11.78 0.83
N PHE A 226 -4.53 -10.55 0.98
CA PHE A 226 -3.21 -10.25 1.55
C PHE A 226 -3.14 -10.38 3.07
N THR A 227 -4.28 -10.55 3.77
CA THR A 227 -4.30 -10.71 5.24
C THR A 227 -3.54 -11.94 5.72
N THR A 228 -3.39 -12.96 4.88
CA THR A 228 -2.58 -14.16 5.15
C THR A 228 -1.07 -13.89 5.12
N PHE A 229 -0.61 -12.80 4.50
CA PHE A 229 0.81 -12.48 4.38
C PHE A 229 1.32 -11.71 5.61
N LEU A 230 2.02 -12.42 6.48
CA LEU A 230 2.49 -11.92 7.78
C LEU A 230 3.85 -11.24 7.65
N TYR A 231 3.88 -10.01 7.08
CA TYR A 231 5.12 -9.27 6.84
C TYR A 231 5.02 -7.77 7.16
N GLY A 232 4.05 -7.38 7.97
CA GLY A 232 3.86 -6.02 8.48
C GLY A 232 3.23 -5.03 7.51
N ASN A 233 2.91 -5.39 6.27
CA ASN A 233 2.37 -4.47 5.27
C ASN A 233 1.02 -3.87 5.71
N ILE A 234 0.04 -4.71 6.05
CA ILE A 234 -1.30 -4.25 6.42
C ILE A 234 -1.29 -3.47 7.74
N PRO A 235 -0.73 -3.97 8.87
CA PRO A 235 -0.76 -3.21 10.11
C PRO A 235 0.03 -1.89 10.01
N SER A 236 1.19 -1.89 9.37
CA SER A 236 1.94 -0.66 9.15
C SER A 236 1.09 0.39 8.42
N PHE A 237 0.45 0.00 7.32
CA PHE A 237 -0.34 0.93 6.55
C PHE A 237 -1.63 1.36 7.25
N ALA A 238 -2.25 0.46 8.03
CA ALA A 238 -3.41 0.80 8.86
C ALA A 238 -3.08 1.91 9.88
N PHE A 239 -1.93 1.82 10.53
CA PHE A 239 -1.45 2.89 11.40
C PHE A 239 -1.13 4.17 10.63
N ALA A 240 -0.56 4.09 9.42
CA ALA A 240 -0.29 5.27 8.58
C ALA A 240 -1.59 6.01 8.22
N VAL A 241 -2.62 5.32 7.70
CA VAL A 241 -3.89 5.96 7.35
C VAL A 241 -4.67 6.41 8.58
N GLY A 242 -4.55 5.71 9.71
CA GLY A 242 -5.03 6.16 11.01
C GLY A 242 -4.37 7.47 11.44
N GLY A 243 -3.06 7.61 11.22
CA GLY A 243 -2.31 8.85 11.44
C GLY A 243 -2.81 10.00 10.55
N ILE A 244 -3.08 9.72 9.26
CA ILE A 244 -3.68 10.71 8.36
C ILE A 244 -5.07 11.15 8.85
N TRP A 245 -5.91 10.21 9.24
CA TRP A 245 -7.22 10.50 9.81
C TRP A 245 -7.13 11.41 11.05
N LEU A 246 -6.20 11.09 11.97
CA LEU A 246 -5.94 11.90 13.17
C LEU A 246 -5.37 13.28 12.84
N MET A 247 -4.51 13.40 11.82
CA MET A 247 -4.05 14.71 11.32
C MET A 247 -5.22 15.55 10.81
N VAL A 248 -6.14 14.98 10.06
CA VAL A 248 -7.34 15.69 9.56
C VAL A 248 -8.23 16.12 10.74
N LEU A 249 -8.43 15.25 11.73
CA LEU A 249 -9.16 15.60 12.96
C LEU A 249 -8.46 16.72 13.76
N PHE A 250 -7.14 16.71 13.81
CA PHE A 250 -6.37 17.80 14.43
C PHE A 250 -6.55 19.11 13.67
N ALA A 251 -6.51 19.06 12.35
CA ALA A 251 -6.72 20.23 11.50
C ALA A 251 -8.12 20.84 11.67
N GLU A 252 -9.16 20.02 11.92
CA GLU A 252 -10.54 20.45 12.16
C GLU A 252 -10.78 20.89 13.60
N LYS A 253 -10.47 20.01 14.56
CA LYS A 253 -10.87 20.18 15.98
C LYS A 253 -9.83 20.89 16.83
N LYS A 254 -8.58 20.99 16.39
CA LYS A 254 -7.47 21.69 17.07
C LYS A 254 -7.16 21.15 18.48
N LYS A 255 -7.50 19.87 18.75
CA LYS A 255 -7.23 19.22 20.05
C LYS A 255 -5.92 18.43 19.97
N TRP A 256 -4.99 18.66 20.90
CA TRP A 256 -3.66 18.03 20.93
C TRP A 256 -3.71 16.51 21.02
N VAL A 257 -4.75 15.93 21.59
CA VAL A 257 -4.92 14.46 21.63
C VAL A 257 -4.86 13.84 20.22
N PHE A 258 -5.38 14.52 19.21
CA PHE A 258 -5.30 14.04 17.83
C PHE A 258 -3.89 14.20 17.25
N ALA A 259 -3.16 15.24 17.63
CA ALA A 259 -1.77 15.44 17.21
C ALA A 259 -0.85 14.37 17.82
N VAL A 260 -0.98 14.10 19.10
CA VAL A 260 -0.24 13.03 19.78
C VAL A 260 -0.60 11.66 19.20
N GLY A 261 -1.88 11.37 19.04
CA GLY A 261 -2.33 10.13 18.41
C GLY A 261 -1.80 9.96 16.98
N CYS A 262 -1.75 11.03 16.20
CA CYS A 262 -1.15 11.05 14.86
C CYS A 262 0.34 10.66 14.90
N ALA A 263 1.12 11.31 15.79
CA ALA A 263 2.54 11.02 15.93
C ALA A 263 2.80 9.57 16.37
N VAL A 264 2.03 9.06 17.32
CA VAL A 264 2.12 7.66 17.78
C VAL A 264 1.74 6.68 16.67
N ALA A 265 0.65 6.94 15.94
CA ALA A 265 0.23 6.07 14.84
C ALA A 265 1.29 5.98 13.74
N PHE A 266 1.89 7.10 13.33
CA PHE A 266 2.98 7.07 12.34
C PHE A 266 4.25 6.43 12.88
N ALA A 267 4.59 6.64 14.15
CA ALA A 267 5.72 5.98 14.78
C ALA A 267 5.57 4.45 14.76
N LEU A 268 4.40 3.94 15.15
CA LEU A 268 4.09 2.50 15.04
C LEU A 268 4.13 2.01 13.59
N SER A 269 3.60 2.80 12.66
CA SER A 269 3.62 2.47 11.24
C SER A 269 5.06 2.27 10.72
N VAL A 270 5.96 3.23 10.96
CA VAL A 270 7.36 3.19 10.51
C VAL A 270 8.13 2.08 11.24
N CYS A 271 7.86 1.88 12.54
CA CYS A 271 8.46 0.83 13.33
C CYS A 271 8.11 -0.56 12.77
N ILE A 272 6.83 -0.81 12.44
CA ILE A 272 6.38 -2.09 11.85
C ILE A 272 6.95 -2.29 10.44
N LYS A 273 6.96 -1.24 9.61
CA LYS A 273 7.53 -1.31 8.26
C LYS A 273 8.06 0.04 7.81
N PHE A 274 9.38 0.11 7.61
CA PHE A 274 10.08 1.36 7.32
C PHE A 274 9.57 2.09 6.08
N ASN A 275 9.05 1.39 5.07
CA ASN A 275 8.51 2.01 3.85
C ASN A 275 7.38 3.01 4.12
N SER A 276 6.71 2.93 5.27
CA SER A 276 5.69 3.91 5.69
C SER A 276 6.26 5.30 5.96
N ILE A 277 7.58 5.47 5.99
CA ILE A 277 8.25 6.78 6.04
C ILE A 277 7.79 7.69 4.89
N ILE A 278 7.39 7.13 3.74
CA ILE A 278 6.83 7.88 2.61
C ILE A 278 5.56 8.63 3.03
N ALA A 279 4.69 7.98 3.80
CA ALA A 279 3.47 8.62 4.31
C ALA A 279 3.79 9.67 5.39
N VAL A 280 4.82 9.45 6.22
CA VAL A 280 5.31 10.45 7.20
C VAL A 280 5.83 11.70 6.49
N VAL A 281 6.65 11.53 5.44
CA VAL A 281 7.18 12.65 4.66
C VAL A 281 6.05 13.42 3.97
N ALA A 282 5.08 12.71 3.38
CA ALA A 282 3.91 13.34 2.77
C ALA A 282 3.08 14.12 3.79
N MET A 283 2.82 13.55 4.98
CA MET A 283 2.12 14.21 6.07
C MET A 283 2.88 15.45 6.54
N ALA A 284 4.21 15.35 6.72
CA ALA A 284 5.05 16.48 7.13
C ALA A 284 5.01 17.62 6.11
N ALA A 285 5.06 17.31 4.81
CA ALA A 285 4.93 18.31 3.74
C ALA A 285 3.55 19.00 3.76
N ILE A 286 2.46 18.26 3.95
CA ILE A 286 1.12 18.83 4.12
C ILE A 286 1.06 19.71 5.36
N CYS A 287 1.62 19.27 6.49
CA CYS A 287 1.67 20.07 7.72
C CYS A 287 2.48 21.36 7.53
N LEU A 288 3.57 21.34 6.76
CA LEU A 288 4.33 22.55 6.41
C LEU A 288 3.45 23.56 5.64
N VAL A 289 2.73 23.09 4.62
CA VAL A 289 1.80 23.94 3.86
C VAL A 289 0.69 24.47 4.76
N LEU A 290 0.11 23.65 5.65
CA LEU A 290 -0.91 24.07 6.61
C LEU A 290 -0.38 25.08 7.64
N ALA A 291 0.87 24.93 8.10
CA ALA A 291 1.51 25.88 8.99
C ALA A 291 1.61 27.26 8.35
N LEU A 292 2.04 27.32 7.09
CA LEU A 292 2.12 28.54 6.31
C LEU A 292 0.73 29.12 6.01
N GLN A 293 -0.21 28.27 5.60
CA GLN A 293 -1.57 28.65 5.25
C GLN A 293 -2.34 29.19 6.45
N ARG A 294 -2.30 28.50 7.56
CA ARG A 294 -3.08 28.82 8.77
C ARG A 294 -2.30 29.65 9.78
N ARG A 295 -1.02 29.96 9.50
CA ARG A 295 -0.09 30.69 10.38
C ARG A 295 -0.04 30.09 11.80
N ARG A 296 0.10 28.74 11.90
CA ARG A 296 0.10 28.02 13.16
C ARG A 296 1.31 27.10 13.28
N LEU A 297 2.17 27.38 14.25
CA LEU A 297 3.34 26.57 14.58
C LEU A 297 2.98 25.14 15.01
N SER A 298 1.75 24.90 15.50
CA SER A 298 1.30 23.56 15.94
C SER A 298 1.40 22.49 14.85
N PHE A 299 1.28 22.86 13.57
CA PHE A 299 1.49 21.93 12.45
C PHE A 299 2.98 21.61 12.24
N LEU A 300 3.88 22.56 12.46
CA LEU A 300 5.33 22.29 12.43
C LEU A 300 5.75 21.38 13.58
N LEU A 301 5.20 21.62 14.78
CA LEU A 301 5.44 20.76 15.94
C LEU A 301 4.91 19.35 15.70
N LEU A 302 3.72 19.22 15.08
CA LEU A 302 3.19 17.91 14.67
C LEU A 302 4.13 17.23 13.69
N ALA A 303 4.56 17.89 12.63
CA ALA A 303 5.47 17.33 11.63
C ALA A 303 6.80 16.89 12.27
N ALA A 304 7.47 17.78 12.99
CA ALA A 304 8.74 17.49 13.64
C ALA A 304 8.63 16.37 14.68
N GLY A 305 7.58 16.42 15.53
CA GLY A 305 7.32 15.41 16.54
C GLY A 305 7.03 14.05 15.93
N THR A 306 6.28 13.99 14.83
CA THR A 306 5.98 12.74 14.13
C THR A 306 7.24 12.13 13.50
N VAL A 307 8.03 12.93 12.78
CA VAL A 307 9.29 12.47 12.18
C VAL A 307 10.25 11.99 13.27
N GLY A 308 10.47 12.82 14.31
CA GLY A 308 11.39 12.50 15.41
C GLY A 308 10.96 11.23 16.16
N LEU A 309 9.67 11.10 16.51
CA LEU A 309 9.14 9.92 17.20
C LEU A 309 9.24 8.66 16.34
N SER A 310 8.97 8.76 15.03
CA SER A 310 9.05 7.63 14.10
C SER A 310 10.48 7.08 14.00
N LEU A 311 11.48 7.95 13.87
CA LEU A 311 12.88 7.55 13.83
C LEU A 311 13.34 7.00 15.19
N LEU A 312 12.97 7.66 16.28
CA LEU A 312 13.31 7.20 17.63
C LEU A 312 12.74 5.81 17.93
N CYS A 313 11.46 5.57 17.64
CA CYS A 313 10.83 4.26 17.89
C CYS A 313 11.51 3.14 17.09
N LYS A 314 11.88 3.41 15.83
CA LYS A 314 12.62 2.45 15.01
C LYS A 314 13.94 2.04 15.68
N GLU A 315 14.76 3.02 16.09
CA GLU A 315 16.04 2.77 16.75
C GLU A 315 15.88 2.08 18.12
N LEU A 316 14.86 2.47 18.89
CA LEU A 316 14.56 1.82 20.17
C LEU A 316 14.17 0.35 19.99
N CYS A 317 13.51 -0.03 18.90
CA CYS A 317 13.22 -1.44 18.62
C CYS A 317 14.47 -2.26 18.33
N VAL A 318 15.45 -1.71 17.61
CA VAL A 318 16.73 -2.38 17.39
C VAL A 318 17.49 -2.48 18.73
N TRP A 319 17.69 -1.35 19.39
CA TRP A 319 18.42 -1.27 20.64
C TRP A 319 17.90 -2.22 21.73
N GLN A 320 16.58 -2.35 21.90
CA GLN A 320 16.01 -3.23 22.92
C GLN A 320 16.30 -4.72 22.64
N TYR A 321 16.40 -5.13 21.36
CA TYR A 321 16.83 -6.49 21.01
C TYR A 321 18.33 -6.68 21.21
N GLU A 322 19.17 -5.71 20.85
CA GLU A 322 20.61 -5.71 21.13
C GLU A 322 20.87 -5.86 22.64
N TRP A 323 20.15 -5.07 23.45
CA TRP A 323 20.25 -5.16 24.91
C TRP A 323 19.80 -6.53 25.47
N ARG A 324 18.76 -7.15 24.93
CA ARG A 324 18.25 -8.45 25.39
C ARG A 324 19.13 -9.62 24.95
N THR A 325 19.73 -9.54 23.80
CA THR A 325 20.46 -10.64 23.16
C THR A 325 21.97 -10.55 23.35
N GLY A 326 22.50 -9.35 23.61
CA GLY A 326 23.92 -9.07 23.58
C GLY A 326 24.52 -9.08 22.15
N LEU A 327 23.68 -9.14 21.10
CA LEU A 327 24.09 -9.10 19.69
C LEU A 327 24.08 -7.66 19.18
N GLU A 328 24.95 -7.35 18.24
CA GLU A 328 24.97 -6.08 17.50
C GLU A 328 24.42 -6.31 16.08
N PHE A 329 23.33 -5.62 15.71
CA PHE A 329 22.72 -5.76 14.39
C PHE A 329 23.25 -4.72 13.38
N GLY A 330 23.80 -3.62 13.86
CA GLY A 330 24.31 -2.55 13.02
C GLY A 330 23.22 -1.85 12.20
N SER A 331 23.62 -1.18 11.11
CA SER A 331 22.70 -0.45 10.24
C SER A 331 22.08 -1.28 9.11
N GLY A 332 22.55 -2.52 8.92
CA GLY A 332 22.11 -3.42 7.87
C GLY A 332 22.65 -3.08 6.48
N ILE A 333 22.06 -3.68 5.47
CA ILE A 333 22.38 -3.42 4.06
C ILE A 333 22.12 -1.94 3.74
N PRO A 334 23.13 -1.19 3.23
CA PRO A 334 23.00 0.24 2.98
C PRO A 334 22.01 0.54 1.84
N LEU A 335 21.38 1.70 1.92
CA LEU A 335 20.37 2.14 0.94
C LEU A 335 20.91 2.20 -0.50
N THR A 336 22.19 2.48 -0.67
CA THR A 336 22.87 2.49 -1.97
C THR A 336 22.86 1.12 -2.64
N ALA A 337 22.99 0.02 -1.89
CA ALA A 337 22.92 -1.33 -2.41
C ALA A 337 21.52 -1.67 -2.95
N TRP A 338 20.47 -1.22 -2.26
CA TRP A 338 19.09 -1.37 -2.73
C TRP A 338 18.82 -0.55 -3.99
N LEU A 339 19.35 0.67 -4.08
CA LEU A 339 19.25 1.51 -5.26
C LEU A 339 20.00 0.88 -6.44
N ALA A 340 21.22 0.38 -6.23
CA ALA A 340 21.99 -0.31 -7.26
C ALA A 340 21.24 -1.53 -7.81
N MET A 341 20.69 -2.39 -6.93
CA MET A 341 19.87 -3.53 -7.33
C MET A 341 18.61 -3.08 -8.09
N GLY A 342 17.98 -2.00 -7.65
CA GLY A 342 16.80 -1.43 -8.30
C GLY A 342 17.05 -0.93 -9.73
N LEU A 343 18.30 -0.70 -10.12
CA LEU A 343 18.71 -0.31 -11.47
C LEU A 343 19.27 -1.48 -12.31
N GLN A 344 19.26 -2.70 -11.78
CA GLN A 344 19.72 -3.91 -12.47
C GLN A 344 18.53 -4.68 -13.08
N SER A 345 18.84 -5.53 -14.07
CA SER A 345 17.91 -6.53 -14.61
C SER A 345 18.39 -7.94 -14.24
N SER A 346 17.43 -8.81 -14.00
CA SER A 346 17.68 -10.24 -13.84
C SER A 346 17.08 -10.98 -15.02
N SER A 347 17.80 -11.99 -15.52
CA SER A 347 17.34 -12.80 -16.67
C SER A 347 16.07 -13.61 -16.38
N TYR A 348 15.76 -13.85 -15.09
CA TYR A 348 14.60 -14.65 -14.69
C TYR A 348 13.56 -13.88 -13.89
N ARG A 349 13.82 -12.65 -13.46
CA ARG A 349 12.85 -11.88 -12.65
C ARG A 349 12.41 -10.55 -13.26
N GLY A 350 13.16 -9.98 -14.16
CA GLY A 350 12.86 -8.70 -14.79
C GLY A 350 13.53 -7.48 -14.15
N PRO A 351 13.26 -6.29 -14.68
CA PRO A 351 13.93 -5.04 -14.31
C PRO A 351 13.66 -4.64 -12.86
N GLY A 352 14.73 -4.34 -12.13
CA GLY A 352 14.68 -3.81 -10.77
C GLY A 352 14.15 -4.75 -9.70
N GLN A 353 13.87 -6.00 -10.02
CA GLN A 353 13.40 -6.99 -9.06
C GLN A 353 14.57 -7.59 -8.27
N TYR A 354 14.26 -8.17 -7.10
CA TYR A 354 15.25 -8.79 -6.24
C TYR A 354 16.05 -9.86 -6.99
N ASN A 355 17.38 -9.73 -7.02
CA ASN A 355 18.30 -10.63 -7.72
C ASN A 355 19.42 -11.18 -6.82
N GLY A 356 19.36 -10.91 -5.51
CA GLY A 356 20.38 -11.34 -4.54
C GLY A 356 21.61 -10.42 -4.45
N TYR A 357 21.71 -9.40 -5.30
CA TYR A 357 22.87 -8.50 -5.34
C TYR A 357 23.17 -7.88 -3.97
N THR A 358 22.17 -7.32 -3.29
CA THR A 358 22.34 -6.63 -2.01
C THR A 358 22.96 -7.51 -0.93
N VAL A 359 22.48 -8.74 -0.81
CA VAL A 359 22.99 -9.71 0.16
C VAL A 359 24.39 -10.17 -0.21
N SER A 360 24.63 -10.39 -1.51
CA SER A 360 25.91 -10.86 -2.03
C SER A 360 27.02 -9.85 -1.77
N ILE A 361 26.83 -8.58 -2.16
CA ILE A 361 27.88 -7.56 -1.96
C ILE A 361 28.09 -7.23 -0.48
N PHE A 362 27.04 -7.31 0.36
CA PHE A 362 27.15 -7.05 1.79
C PHE A 362 27.99 -8.15 2.46
N ALA A 363 27.76 -9.42 2.11
CA ALA A 363 28.57 -10.53 2.61
C ALA A 363 30.03 -10.48 2.09
N GLN A 364 30.24 -10.12 0.82
CA GLN A 364 31.58 -9.97 0.22
C GLN A 364 32.40 -8.86 0.87
N ASN A 365 31.76 -7.83 1.39
CA ASN A 365 32.38 -6.74 2.15
C ASN A 365 32.34 -6.97 3.67
N ASN A 366 32.29 -8.23 4.13
CA ASN A 366 32.33 -8.61 5.54
C ASN A 366 31.24 -7.93 6.39
N TYR A 367 30.06 -7.70 5.80
CA TYR A 367 28.93 -7.00 6.44
C TYR A 367 29.24 -5.55 6.86
N ASP A 368 30.24 -4.91 6.21
CA ASP A 368 30.54 -3.48 6.40
C ASP A 368 29.64 -2.62 5.50
N PRO A 369 28.75 -1.79 6.06
CA PRO A 369 27.86 -0.92 5.29
C PRO A 369 28.61 0.15 4.47
N ALA A 370 29.74 0.67 4.97
CA ALA A 370 30.51 1.71 4.30
C ALA A 370 31.20 1.15 3.05
N ALA A 371 31.95 0.05 3.19
CA ALA A 371 32.60 -0.62 2.06
C ALA A 371 31.56 -1.11 1.03
N THR A 372 30.44 -1.66 1.49
CA THR A 372 29.33 -2.06 0.60
C THR A 372 28.74 -0.86 -0.16
N SER A 373 28.63 0.30 0.49
CA SER A 373 28.10 1.51 -0.14
C SER A 373 29.03 2.03 -1.25
N GLU A 374 30.34 1.94 -1.10
CA GLU A 374 31.30 2.32 -2.13
C GLU A 374 31.13 1.47 -3.40
N VAL A 375 31.10 0.15 -3.26
CA VAL A 375 30.86 -0.79 -4.38
C VAL A 375 29.51 -0.52 -5.05
N ALA A 376 28.46 -0.30 -4.25
CA ALA A 376 27.13 -0.01 -4.78
C ALA A 376 27.08 1.33 -5.55
N LEU A 377 27.81 2.36 -5.11
CA LEU A 377 27.88 3.64 -5.81
C LEU A 377 28.60 3.52 -7.17
N GLU A 378 29.60 2.67 -7.27
CA GLU A 378 30.26 2.37 -8.56
C GLU A 378 29.27 1.70 -9.53
N GLU A 379 28.50 0.70 -9.06
CA GLU A 379 27.48 0.05 -9.86
C GLU A 379 26.38 1.04 -10.31
N ILE A 380 25.91 1.94 -9.43
CA ILE A 380 24.95 2.98 -9.78
C ILE A 380 25.50 3.87 -10.90
N ARG A 381 26.76 4.32 -10.81
CA ARG A 381 27.40 5.14 -11.85
C ARG A 381 27.47 4.40 -13.18
N ALA A 382 27.86 3.12 -13.17
CA ALA A 382 27.91 2.28 -14.36
C ALA A 382 26.52 2.13 -15.01
N ARG A 383 25.45 1.89 -14.21
CA ARG A 383 24.08 1.80 -14.74
C ARG A 383 23.58 3.11 -15.34
N LEU A 384 23.83 4.23 -14.67
CA LEU A 384 23.46 5.54 -15.19
C LEU A 384 24.19 5.90 -16.48
N ALA A 385 25.48 5.53 -16.61
CA ALA A 385 26.24 5.68 -17.85
C ALA A 385 25.61 4.84 -18.98
N ALA A 386 25.33 3.55 -18.73
CA ALA A 386 24.70 2.67 -19.70
C ALA A 386 23.30 3.19 -20.16
N PHE A 387 22.49 3.72 -19.24
CA PHE A 387 21.21 4.34 -19.59
C PHE A 387 21.37 5.63 -20.39
N SER A 388 22.45 6.36 -20.20
CA SER A 388 22.77 7.57 -21.00
C SER A 388 23.24 7.22 -22.41
N GLU A 389 23.96 6.10 -22.55
CA GLU A 389 24.43 5.59 -23.84
C GLU A 389 23.29 5.00 -24.69
N ASP A 390 22.32 4.33 -24.05
CA ASP A 390 21.11 3.79 -24.71
C ASP A 390 19.81 4.26 -24.02
N PRO A 391 19.30 5.46 -24.37
CA PRO A 391 18.05 5.97 -23.81
C PRO A 391 16.80 5.15 -24.20
N ILE A 392 16.86 4.36 -25.27
CA ILE A 392 15.74 3.49 -25.69
C ILE A 392 15.65 2.31 -24.75
N ALA A 393 16.77 1.63 -24.47
CA ALA A 393 16.82 0.56 -23.49
C ALA A 393 16.48 1.06 -22.09
N ALA A 394 16.95 2.25 -21.70
CA ALA A 394 16.58 2.89 -20.44
C ALA A 394 15.06 3.09 -20.31
N ARG A 395 14.41 3.62 -21.34
CA ARG A 395 12.94 3.77 -21.37
C ARG A 395 12.22 2.42 -21.25
N ALA A 396 12.68 1.40 -21.96
CA ALA A 396 12.11 0.06 -21.90
C ALA A 396 12.24 -0.52 -20.49
N PHE A 397 13.42 -0.41 -19.87
CA PHE A 397 13.71 -0.84 -18.49
C PHE A 397 12.73 -0.20 -17.48
N PHE A 398 12.64 1.12 -17.45
CA PHE A 398 11.79 1.82 -16.46
C PHE A 398 10.30 1.60 -16.73
N ARG A 399 9.87 1.47 -17.99
CA ARG A 399 8.49 1.14 -18.34
C ARG A 399 8.12 -0.26 -17.83
N GLU A 400 8.92 -1.26 -18.13
CA GLU A 400 8.66 -2.64 -17.69
C GLU A 400 8.70 -2.75 -16.18
N LYS A 401 9.71 -2.17 -15.52
CA LYS A 401 9.81 -2.07 -14.06
C LYS A 401 8.56 -1.47 -13.44
N PHE A 402 8.08 -0.36 -13.98
CA PHE A 402 6.90 0.33 -13.49
C PHE A 402 5.63 -0.50 -13.66
N LEU A 403 5.43 -1.09 -14.85
CA LEU A 403 4.23 -1.87 -15.15
C LEU A 403 4.17 -3.17 -14.34
N THR A 404 5.27 -3.93 -14.25
CA THR A 404 5.30 -5.19 -13.48
C THR A 404 5.03 -4.98 -12.00
N GLN A 405 5.28 -3.79 -11.48
CA GLN A 405 4.99 -3.45 -10.10
C GLN A 405 3.58 -2.92 -9.88
N TRP A 406 3.09 -2.03 -10.73
CA TRP A 406 1.84 -1.29 -10.48
C TRP A 406 0.63 -1.86 -11.23
N ASN A 407 0.84 -2.53 -12.36
CA ASN A 407 -0.23 -3.14 -13.17
C ASN A 407 -0.40 -4.64 -12.93
N GLU A 408 0.31 -5.22 -11.96
CA GLU A 408 0.04 -6.56 -11.43
C GLU A 408 -1.07 -6.44 -10.37
N THR A 409 -2.29 -6.74 -10.75
CA THR A 409 -3.52 -6.35 -10.06
C THR A 409 -3.84 -7.18 -8.83
N SER A 410 -3.25 -8.37 -8.67
CA SER A 410 -3.36 -9.18 -7.44
C SER A 410 -2.40 -8.69 -6.34
N TYR A 411 -1.39 -7.89 -6.70
CA TYR A 411 -0.32 -7.46 -5.79
C TYR A 411 0.32 -8.63 -5.05
N GLN A 412 0.50 -9.76 -5.74
CA GLN A 412 1.03 -11.02 -5.18
C GLN A 412 0.20 -11.60 -4.03
N SER A 413 -1.01 -11.11 -3.75
CA SER A 413 -1.81 -11.60 -2.64
C SER A 413 -2.17 -13.07 -2.80
N LEU A 414 -2.62 -13.47 -4.00
CA LEU A 414 -2.93 -14.87 -4.32
C LEU A 414 -1.66 -15.72 -4.31
N TRP A 415 -0.59 -15.28 -4.95
CA TRP A 415 0.67 -16.01 -5.01
C TRP A 415 1.28 -16.26 -3.61
N ASN A 416 1.25 -15.28 -2.72
CA ASN A 416 1.76 -15.44 -1.35
C ASN A 416 0.92 -16.43 -0.54
N THR A 417 -0.39 -16.48 -0.74
CA THR A 417 -1.30 -17.39 -0.03
C THR A 417 -1.20 -18.80 -0.57
N GLU A 418 -1.35 -18.99 -1.88
CA GLU A 418 -1.59 -20.27 -2.51
C GLU A 418 -0.30 -20.98 -2.89
N VAL A 419 0.60 -20.27 -3.57
CA VAL A 419 1.83 -20.86 -4.08
C VAL A 419 2.89 -20.95 -2.99
N ARG A 420 3.20 -19.82 -2.33
CA ARG A 420 4.19 -19.81 -1.26
C ARG A 420 3.67 -20.33 0.08
N GLY A 421 2.49 -19.92 0.46
CA GLY A 421 1.88 -20.28 1.74
C GLY A 421 1.25 -21.66 1.76
N LYS A 422 1.15 -22.34 0.61
CA LYS A 422 0.51 -23.66 0.43
C LYS A 422 -0.91 -23.68 1.01
N GLY A 423 -1.64 -22.60 0.76
CA GLY A 423 -3.00 -22.42 1.24
C GLY A 423 -4.01 -23.38 0.63
N TRP A 424 -5.27 -23.19 1.00
CA TRP A 424 -6.45 -23.96 0.55
C TRP A 424 -6.54 -25.40 1.03
N GLY A 425 -5.72 -25.89 1.89
CA GLY A 425 -5.82 -27.15 2.64
C GLY A 425 -6.99 -28.06 2.24
N GLU A 426 -7.95 -28.26 3.13
CA GLU A 426 -9.16 -29.06 2.89
C GLU A 426 -10.20 -28.40 1.96
N LEU A 427 -10.12 -27.06 1.78
CA LEU A 427 -11.01 -26.31 0.88
C LEU A 427 -10.43 -26.13 -0.52
N ARG A 428 -9.53 -27.00 -0.94
CA ARG A 428 -8.84 -26.93 -2.22
C ARG A 428 -9.77 -26.88 -3.43
N GLY A 429 -10.96 -27.46 -3.33
CA GLY A 429 -11.98 -27.34 -4.38
C GLY A 429 -12.48 -25.91 -4.63
N LEU A 430 -12.32 -24.98 -3.67
CA LEU A 430 -12.57 -23.57 -3.90
C LEU A 430 -11.40 -22.88 -4.61
N ALA A 431 -10.17 -23.37 -4.48
CA ALA A 431 -9.02 -22.84 -5.17
C ALA A 431 -9.15 -22.98 -6.70
N ASP A 432 -9.71 -24.07 -7.18
CA ASP A 432 -10.01 -24.28 -8.61
C ASP A 432 -10.90 -23.17 -9.16
N LEU A 433 -11.95 -22.82 -8.42
CA LEU A 433 -12.90 -21.78 -8.83
C LEU A 433 -12.32 -20.37 -8.68
N LEU A 434 -11.68 -20.10 -7.55
CA LEU A 434 -11.26 -18.74 -7.19
C LEU A 434 -9.94 -18.35 -7.84
N CYS A 435 -9.01 -19.28 -7.97
CA CYS A 435 -7.64 -19.02 -8.37
C CYS A 435 -7.25 -19.68 -9.68
N GLY A 436 -8.16 -20.48 -10.28
CA GLY A 436 -7.92 -21.21 -11.53
C GLY A 436 -6.91 -22.35 -11.35
N GLU A 437 -6.91 -22.99 -10.18
CA GLU A 437 -6.07 -24.16 -9.94
C GLU A 437 -6.65 -25.36 -10.69
N THR A 438 -5.85 -25.99 -11.52
CA THR A 438 -6.18 -27.25 -12.22
C THR A 438 -5.07 -28.27 -11.98
N THR A 439 -5.39 -29.57 -12.11
CA THR A 439 -4.39 -30.63 -12.02
C THR A 439 -4.16 -31.20 -13.40
N VAL A 440 -2.95 -30.99 -13.95
CA VAL A 440 -2.53 -31.52 -15.24
C VAL A 440 -1.36 -32.48 -15.00
N ASP A 441 -1.50 -33.73 -15.41
CA ASP A 441 -0.49 -34.81 -15.24
C ASP A 441 0.02 -34.95 -13.78
N GLY A 442 -0.88 -34.79 -12.80
CA GLY A 442 -0.55 -34.87 -11.37
C GLY A 442 0.18 -33.66 -10.80
N LYS A 443 0.35 -32.59 -11.58
CA LYS A 443 0.91 -31.32 -11.14
C LYS A 443 -0.17 -30.25 -11.06
N ILE A 444 -0.09 -29.44 -10.02
CA ILE A 444 -0.95 -28.27 -9.86
C ILE A 444 -0.49 -27.22 -10.88
N VAL A 445 -1.41 -26.76 -11.70
CA VAL A 445 -1.24 -25.69 -12.68
C VAL A 445 -2.26 -24.60 -12.37
N TYR A 446 -1.81 -23.37 -12.29
CA TYR A 446 -2.66 -22.21 -12.09
C TYR A 446 -2.93 -21.52 -13.43
N GLU A 447 -4.20 -21.32 -13.71
CA GLU A 447 -4.69 -20.51 -14.82
C GLU A 447 -5.36 -19.24 -14.30
N ASP A 448 -5.84 -18.37 -15.20
CA ASP A 448 -6.56 -17.15 -14.82
C ASP A 448 -7.90 -17.47 -14.13
N GLY A 449 -7.91 -17.49 -12.80
CA GLY A 449 -9.12 -17.71 -12.01
C GLY A 449 -10.07 -16.50 -12.01
N ILE A 450 -11.32 -16.76 -11.60
CA ILE A 450 -12.37 -15.72 -11.52
C ILE A 450 -11.92 -14.54 -10.62
N THR A 451 -11.28 -14.83 -9.49
CA THR A 451 -10.79 -13.81 -8.56
C THR A 451 -9.76 -12.89 -9.20
N LYS A 452 -8.79 -13.44 -9.94
CA LYS A 452 -7.77 -12.64 -10.64
C LYS A 452 -8.41 -11.74 -11.69
N ARG A 453 -9.31 -12.29 -12.53
CA ARG A 453 -10.04 -11.50 -13.54
C ARG A 453 -10.89 -10.38 -12.91
N PHE A 454 -11.52 -10.66 -11.77
CA PHE A 454 -12.25 -9.65 -11.02
C PHE A 454 -11.33 -8.55 -10.51
N MET A 455 -10.16 -8.91 -9.96
CA MET A 455 -9.15 -7.94 -9.51
C MET A 455 -8.64 -7.08 -10.67
N ASP A 456 -8.48 -7.65 -11.88
CA ASP A 456 -8.06 -6.92 -13.08
C ASP A 456 -9.06 -5.82 -13.44
N VAL A 457 -10.34 -6.17 -13.55
CA VAL A 457 -11.42 -5.23 -13.89
C VAL A 457 -11.57 -4.15 -12.81
N TYR A 458 -11.54 -4.57 -11.54
CA TYR A 458 -11.64 -3.65 -10.41
C TYR A 458 -10.51 -2.64 -10.41
N THR A 459 -9.26 -3.10 -10.51
CA THR A 459 -8.07 -2.24 -10.45
C THR A 459 -7.99 -1.31 -11.65
N GLN A 460 -8.36 -1.78 -12.85
CA GLN A 460 -8.47 -0.95 -14.04
C GLN A 460 -9.48 0.20 -13.83
N GLY A 461 -10.67 -0.11 -13.29
CA GLY A 461 -11.67 0.91 -12.93
C GLY A 461 -11.12 1.90 -11.91
N VAL A 462 -10.41 1.41 -10.88
CA VAL A 462 -9.76 2.26 -9.87
C VAL A 462 -8.73 3.19 -10.50
N PHE A 463 -7.88 2.72 -11.42
CA PHE A 463 -6.88 3.57 -12.09
C PHE A 463 -7.52 4.67 -12.94
N VAL A 464 -8.54 4.31 -13.75
CA VAL A 464 -9.26 5.27 -14.59
C VAL A 464 -9.89 6.38 -13.74
N PHE A 465 -10.60 5.99 -12.68
CA PHE A 465 -11.31 6.97 -11.86
C PHE A 465 -10.39 7.69 -10.86
N ALA A 466 -9.27 7.10 -10.42
CA ALA A 466 -8.26 7.81 -9.63
C ALA A 466 -7.59 8.92 -10.45
N THR A 467 -7.27 8.63 -11.73
CA THR A 467 -6.78 9.65 -12.67
C THR A 467 -7.80 10.76 -12.85
N GLY A 468 -9.07 10.41 -13.09
CA GLY A 468 -10.18 11.37 -13.15
C GLY A 468 -10.37 12.17 -11.86
N GLY A 469 -10.17 11.54 -10.70
CA GLY A 469 -10.20 12.18 -9.38
C GLY A 469 -9.10 13.25 -9.22
N CYS A 470 -7.87 12.94 -9.61
CA CYS A 470 -6.77 13.92 -9.59
C CYS A 470 -7.06 15.11 -10.51
N VAL A 471 -7.60 14.88 -11.70
CA VAL A 471 -8.03 15.96 -12.62
C VAL A 471 -9.13 16.80 -12.00
N HIS A 472 -10.17 16.16 -11.43
CA HIS A 472 -11.29 16.86 -10.79
C HIS A 472 -10.82 17.74 -9.61
N LEU A 473 -9.95 17.20 -8.74
CA LEU A 473 -9.36 17.96 -7.64
C LEU A 473 -8.56 19.15 -8.14
N GLY A 474 -7.79 18.99 -9.21
CA GLY A 474 -7.03 20.05 -9.84
C GLY A 474 -7.89 21.18 -10.40
N LEU A 475 -9.10 20.91 -10.81
CA LEU A 475 -10.03 21.90 -11.36
C LEU A 475 -10.88 22.60 -10.29
N ARG A 476 -11.22 21.92 -9.18
CA ARG A 476 -12.25 22.37 -8.23
C ARG A 476 -11.75 22.67 -6.82
N HIS A 477 -10.68 22.01 -6.33
CA HIS A 477 -10.37 21.93 -4.89
C HIS A 477 -8.89 22.20 -4.58
N ARG A 478 -8.36 23.35 -5.01
CA ARG A 478 -6.94 23.70 -4.79
C ARG A 478 -6.68 24.47 -3.49
N ASP A 479 -7.71 24.88 -2.77
CA ASP A 479 -7.58 25.78 -1.63
C ASP A 479 -7.28 25.06 -0.29
N ARG A 480 -7.43 23.71 -0.26
CA ARG A 480 -7.24 22.91 0.95
C ARG A 480 -6.07 21.95 0.75
N ALA A 481 -4.96 22.21 1.45
CA ALA A 481 -3.73 21.42 1.34
C ALA A 481 -3.92 19.97 1.74
N GLU A 482 -4.79 19.68 2.73
CA GLU A 482 -5.09 18.32 3.21
C GLU A 482 -5.63 17.39 2.11
N MET A 483 -6.26 17.96 1.07
CA MET A 483 -6.80 17.18 -0.05
C MET A 483 -5.71 16.55 -0.93
N ALA A 484 -4.47 17.04 -0.83
CA ALA A 484 -3.34 16.51 -1.57
C ALA A 484 -2.65 15.31 -0.89
N VAL A 485 -3.09 14.89 0.32
CA VAL A 485 -2.41 13.84 1.08
C VAL A 485 -2.33 12.51 0.32
N PHE A 486 -3.43 12.02 -0.23
CA PHE A 486 -3.46 10.76 -0.97
C PHE A 486 -2.64 10.81 -2.28
N PRO A 487 -2.81 11.82 -3.16
CA PRO A 487 -1.99 11.91 -4.35
C PRO A 487 -0.50 12.13 -4.04
N LEU A 488 -0.14 12.80 -2.92
CA LEU A 488 1.25 12.99 -2.53
C LEU A 488 1.91 11.69 -2.06
N ILE A 489 1.21 10.89 -1.23
CA ILE A 489 1.70 9.58 -0.82
C ILE A 489 1.86 8.65 -2.03
N LEU A 490 0.88 8.64 -2.92
CA LEU A 490 0.91 7.85 -4.13
C LEU A 490 2.09 8.23 -5.04
N PHE A 491 2.28 9.53 -5.28
CA PHE A 491 3.43 10.03 -6.03
C PHE A 491 4.76 9.63 -5.38
N GLY A 492 4.88 9.83 -4.07
CA GLY A 492 6.08 9.46 -3.32
C GLY A 492 6.38 7.96 -3.43
N GLY A 493 5.34 7.12 -3.33
CA GLY A 493 5.48 5.67 -3.51
C GLY A 493 5.89 5.28 -4.93
N MET A 494 5.27 5.86 -5.94
CA MET A 494 5.60 5.58 -7.34
C MET A 494 7.04 6.00 -7.67
N LEU A 495 7.46 7.18 -7.20
CA LEU A 495 8.83 7.65 -7.39
C LEU A 495 9.85 6.78 -6.62
N TYR A 496 9.56 6.45 -5.36
CA TYR A 496 10.44 5.61 -4.55
C TYR A 496 10.65 4.25 -5.22
N HIS A 497 9.60 3.56 -5.57
CA HIS A 497 9.68 2.23 -6.16
C HIS A 497 10.20 2.21 -7.60
N LEU A 498 10.16 3.33 -8.31
CA LEU A 498 10.82 3.45 -9.62
C LEU A 498 12.36 3.31 -9.49
N LEU A 499 12.91 3.73 -8.35
CA LEU A 499 14.36 3.70 -8.09
C LEU A 499 14.77 2.46 -7.31
N TRP A 500 13.98 2.05 -6.30
CA TRP A 500 14.23 0.91 -5.41
C TRP A 500 13.80 -0.42 -6.02
N GLU A 501 13.89 -1.50 -5.24
CA GLU A 501 13.39 -2.82 -5.61
C GLU A 501 11.94 -2.74 -6.14
N ALA A 502 11.70 -3.34 -7.31
CA ALA A 502 10.38 -3.49 -7.87
C ALA A 502 9.74 -4.80 -7.40
N LYS A 503 8.58 -4.68 -6.72
CA LYS A 503 7.78 -5.82 -6.28
C LYS A 503 6.34 -5.38 -6.12
N SER A 504 5.40 -6.05 -6.78
CA SER A 504 3.99 -5.62 -6.77
C SER A 504 3.36 -5.66 -5.38
N GLN A 505 3.79 -6.55 -4.50
CA GLN A 505 3.34 -6.59 -3.09
C GLN A 505 3.58 -5.27 -2.33
N TYR A 506 4.52 -4.43 -2.76
CA TYR A 506 4.75 -3.13 -2.13
C TYR A 506 3.74 -2.09 -2.61
N ALA A 507 3.18 -2.27 -3.80
CA ALA A 507 2.17 -1.37 -4.35
C ALA A 507 0.78 -1.59 -3.74
N LEU A 508 0.50 -2.73 -3.12
CA LEU A 508 -0.79 -3.05 -2.49
C LEU A 508 -1.24 -1.97 -1.50
N THR A 509 -0.34 -1.47 -0.67
CA THR A 509 -0.68 -0.48 0.37
C THR A 509 -1.17 0.85 -0.21
N TYR A 510 -0.78 1.15 -1.44
CA TYR A 510 -1.23 2.38 -2.13
C TYR A 510 -2.65 2.28 -2.70
N LEU A 511 -3.30 1.10 -2.66
CA LEU A 511 -4.75 0.99 -2.92
C LEU A 511 -5.55 1.89 -1.97
N PHE A 512 -5.09 2.07 -0.72
CA PHE A 512 -5.69 2.99 0.24
C PHE A 512 -5.51 4.49 -0.12
N CYS A 513 -4.73 4.80 -1.14
CA CYS A 513 -4.64 6.12 -1.75
C CYS A 513 -5.37 6.18 -3.10
N LEU A 514 -5.32 5.10 -3.89
CA LEU A 514 -5.98 5.00 -5.19
C LEU A 514 -7.50 4.95 -5.07
N VAL A 515 -8.03 4.12 -4.15
CA VAL A 515 -9.47 3.98 -3.93
C VAL A 515 -10.15 5.31 -3.53
N PRO A 516 -9.62 6.11 -2.58
CA PRO A 516 -10.11 7.46 -2.31
C PRO A 516 -10.17 8.36 -3.54
N LEU A 517 -9.11 8.39 -4.32
CA LEU A 517 -9.05 9.21 -5.53
C LEU A 517 -10.05 8.71 -6.58
N ALA A 518 -10.19 7.39 -6.74
CA ALA A 518 -11.18 6.78 -7.61
C ALA A 518 -12.61 7.10 -7.16
N ALA A 519 -12.89 7.09 -5.86
CA ALA A 519 -14.20 7.46 -5.32
C ALA A 519 -14.56 8.91 -5.65
N VAL A 520 -13.61 9.83 -5.52
CA VAL A 520 -13.81 11.25 -5.89
C VAL A 520 -14.06 11.38 -7.39
N GLY A 521 -13.26 10.72 -8.24
CA GLY A 521 -13.41 10.77 -9.70
C GLY A 521 -14.72 10.15 -10.18
N LEU A 522 -15.09 9.01 -9.60
CA LEU A 522 -16.34 8.32 -9.94
C LEU A 522 -17.56 9.14 -9.52
N CYS A 523 -17.58 9.73 -8.31
CA CYS A 523 -18.63 10.65 -7.89
C CYS A 523 -18.75 11.87 -8.83
N ALA A 524 -17.63 12.44 -9.26
CA ALA A 524 -17.64 13.56 -10.21
C ALA A 524 -18.21 13.14 -11.56
N PHE A 525 -17.83 11.98 -12.07
CA PHE A 525 -18.33 11.41 -13.31
C PHE A 525 -19.83 11.12 -13.26
N LEU A 526 -20.31 10.44 -12.22
CA LEU A 526 -21.73 10.11 -12.06
C LEU A 526 -22.60 11.36 -11.91
N ARG A 527 -22.15 12.36 -11.15
CA ARG A 527 -22.84 13.65 -11.05
C ARG A 527 -22.91 14.38 -12.38
N PHE A 528 -21.83 14.37 -13.15
CA PHE A 528 -21.80 14.98 -14.48
C PHE A 528 -22.80 14.30 -15.42
N GLY A 529 -22.78 12.97 -15.51
CA GLY A 529 -23.72 12.19 -16.31
C GLY A 529 -25.18 12.43 -15.90
N TYR A 530 -25.46 12.43 -14.58
CA TYR A 530 -26.79 12.74 -14.04
C TYR A 530 -27.26 14.16 -14.40
N SER A 531 -26.36 15.14 -14.31
CA SER A 531 -26.68 16.54 -14.71
C SER A 531 -27.05 16.65 -16.19
N LEU A 532 -26.31 15.94 -17.07
CA LEU A 532 -26.63 15.90 -18.51
C LEU A 532 -27.98 15.24 -18.77
N PHE A 533 -28.27 14.14 -18.09
CA PHE A 533 -29.55 13.44 -18.19
C PHE A 533 -30.71 14.34 -17.75
N CYS A 534 -30.61 15.01 -16.60
CA CYS A 534 -31.62 15.95 -16.12
C CYS A 534 -31.89 17.10 -17.09
N LYS A 535 -30.82 17.69 -17.66
CA LYS A 535 -30.94 18.73 -18.68
C LYS A 535 -31.71 18.23 -19.92
N LYS A 536 -31.44 16.99 -20.36
CA LYS A 536 -32.11 16.39 -21.53
C LYS A 536 -33.62 16.19 -21.32
N ILE A 537 -34.04 15.89 -20.08
CA ILE A 537 -35.46 15.69 -19.74
C ILE A 537 -36.14 16.95 -19.17
N GLY A 538 -35.47 18.11 -19.25
CA GLY A 538 -36.05 19.39 -18.80
C GLY A 538 -36.27 19.51 -17.28
N LYS A 539 -35.56 18.68 -16.47
CA LYS A 539 -35.63 18.70 -15.00
C LYS A 539 -34.43 19.37 -14.37
N ASP A 540 -34.67 20.11 -13.28
CA ASP A 540 -33.57 20.71 -12.51
C ASP A 540 -32.81 19.62 -11.71
N PRO A 541 -31.50 19.43 -11.96
CA PRO A 541 -30.70 18.44 -11.24
C PRO A 541 -30.70 18.62 -9.72
N LEU A 542 -30.78 19.88 -9.24
CA LEU A 542 -30.72 20.22 -7.82
C LEU A 542 -31.99 19.80 -7.07
N LYS A 543 -33.19 19.87 -7.72
CA LYS A 543 -34.46 19.48 -7.14
C LYS A 543 -34.63 17.97 -6.97
N LEU A 544 -33.93 17.17 -7.78
CA LEU A 544 -34.04 15.70 -7.75
C LEU A 544 -33.05 15.04 -6.78
N LEU A 545 -31.91 15.67 -6.48
CA LEU A 545 -30.94 15.13 -5.54
C LEU A 545 -31.23 15.44 -4.07
N GLY A 546 -32.34 16.20 -3.81
CA GLY A 546 -32.67 16.67 -2.45
C GLY A 546 -31.50 17.50 -1.87
N GLU A 547 -31.76 18.54 -1.14
CA GLU A 547 -30.81 19.56 -0.60
C GLU A 547 -29.57 19.04 0.17
N ALA A 548 -29.05 17.88 -0.18
CA ALA A 548 -27.84 17.25 0.35
C ALA A 548 -26.65 17.47 -0.60
N ALA A 549 -26.41 18.72 -1.00
CA ALA A 549 -25.20 19.14 -1.69
C ALA A 549 -24.22 19.85 -0.72
#